data_aa58cb8a3967d45fa87d9cbf83493aaf
#
_entry.id   aa58cb8a3967d45fa87d9cbf83493aaf
#
_cell.length_a   1.000
_cell.length_b   1.000
_cell.length_c   1.000
_cell.angle_alpha   90.00
_cell.angle_beta   90.00
_cell.angle_gamma   90.00
#
_symmetry.space_group_name_H-M   'P 1'
#
loop_
_entity.id
_entity.type
_entity.pdbx_description
1 polymer ?
#
loop_
_entity_poly.entity_id
_entity_poly.type
_entity_poly.pdbx_seq_one_letter_code
_entity_poly.pdbx_strand_id
1 'polypeptide(L)'
;MKYESNNFQFEAEMLWESAGEGIVRQIMGYNDNLMMVKVKFETGAIGTPHTHPHTQTTYVASGVFEFTTDGETKIVRPGDGVYMK
;
A
#
# COMPACT_ATOMS: atom_id res chain seq x y z
N MET A 1 19.31 13.07 -11.64
CA MET A 1 17.99 12.82 -11.05
C MET A 1 18.18 12.19 -9.68
N LYS A 2 17.49 12.71 -8.71
CA LYS A 2 17.57 12.23 -7.35
C LYS A 2 16.63 11.01 -7.19
N TYR A 3 17.19 9.85 -6.84
CA TYR A 3 16.39 8.67 -6.62
C TYR A 3 16.10 8.46 -5.12
N GLU A 4 15.58 9.50 -4.52
CA GLU A 4 15.12 9.46 -3.14
C GLU A 4 14.13 10.58 -2.91
N SER A 5 13.22 10.37 -1.98
CA SER A 5 12.23 11.38 -1.62
C SER A 5 12.85 12.47 -0.73
N ASN A 6 12.09 13.55 -0.53
CA ASN A 6 12.39 14.50 0.53
C ASN A 6 12.20 13.82 1.89
N ASN A 7 12.71 14.43 2.95
CA ASN A 7 12.60 13.86 4.29
C ASN A 7 11.16 13.82 4.80
N PHE A 8 10.35 14.82 4.45
CA PHE A 8 8.98 14.92 4.93
C PHE A 8 7.99 14.80 3.79
N GLN A 9 6.92 14.06 4.02
CA GLN A 9 5.79 13.94 3.09
C GLN A 9 4.52 14.34 3.82
N PHE A 10 3.85 15.38 3.33
CA PHE A 10 2.60 15.87 3.91
C PHE A 10 1.44 15.49 3.00
N GLU A 11 0.48 14.77 3.51
CA GLU A 11 -0.65 14.26 2.71
C GLU A 11 -1.33 15.35 1.89
N ALA A 12 -1.53 16.54 2.49
CA ALA A 12 -2.24 17.63 1.82
C ALA A 12 -1.47 18.23 0.64
N GLU A 13 -0.17 17.99 0.57
CA GLU A 13 0.70 18.57 -0.48
C GLU A 13 1.06 17.56 -1.56
N MET A 14 0.57 16.34 -1.45
CA MET A 14 0.91 15.26 -2.36
C MET A 14 -0.29 14.87 -3.20
N LEU A 15 -0.01 14.45 -4.43
CA LEU A 15 -1.06 13.97 -5.32
C LEU A 15 -1.41 12.53 -5.01
N TRP A 16 -2.71 12.23 -5.03
CA TRP A 16 -3.19 10.86 -5.07
C TRP A 16 -3.19 10.41 -6.52
N GLU A 17 -2.66 9.24 -6.79
CA GLU A 17 -2.69 8.68 -8.15
C GLU A 17 -3.49 7.40 -8.17
N SER A 18 -4.09 7.08 -9.31
CA SER A 18 -4.87 5.86 -9.47
C SER A 18 -3.98 4.64 -9.35
N ALA A 19 -4.44 3.65 -8.59
CA ALA A 19 -3.78 2.37 -8.44
C ALA A 19 -4.73 1.22 -8.80
N GLY A 20 -5.87 1.55 -9.40
CA GLY A 20 -6.89 0.60 -9.79
C GLY A 20 -8.26 1.22 -9.64
N GLU A 21 -9.31 0.50 -10.02
CA GLU A 21 -10.67 0.99 -9.88
C GLU A 21 -11.05 1.07 -8.39
N GLY A 22 -11.38 2.28 -7.93
CA GLY A 22 -11.71 2.51 -6.53
C GLY A 22 -10.50 2.51 -5.61
N ILE A 23 -9.29 2.58 -6.17
CA ILE A 23 -8.05 2.52 -5.40
C ILE A 23 -7.15 3.69 -5.81
N VAL A 24 -6.66 4.42 -4.81
CA VAL A 24 -5.70 5.51 -5.03
C VAL A 24 -4.52 5.32 -4.09
N ARG A 25 -3.38 5.90 -4.44
CA ARG A 25 -2.17 5.78 -3.63
C ARG A 25 -1.38 7.07 -3.60
N GLN A 26 -0.55 7.19 -2.56
CA GLN A 26 0.48 8.22 -2.47
C GLN A 26 1.79 7.52 -2.20
N ILE A 27 2.80 7.82 -3.00
CA ILE A 27 4.16 7.32 -2.76
C ILE A 27 4.78 8.24 -1.71
N MET A 28 5.14 7.66 -0.58
CA MET A 28 5.70 8.40 0.56
C MET A 28 7.23 8.41 0.49
N GLY A 29 7.91 8.16 1.59
CA GLY A 29 9.37 8.15 1.60
C GLY A 29 9.96 6.99 0.82
N TYR A 30 11.04 7.24 0.07
CA TYR A 30 11.67 6.19 -0.70
C TYR A 30 13.14 6.51 -1.03
N ASN A 31 13.87 5.45 -1.30
CA ASN A 31 15.21 5.49 -1.91
C ASN A 31 15.40 4.20 -2.71
N ASP A 32 16.64 3.87 -3.07
CA ASP A 32 16.93 2.68 -3.89
C ASP A 32 16.54 1.36 -3.20
N ASN A 33 16.45 1.34 -1.88
CA ASN A 33 16.27 0.11 -1.10
C ASN A 33 14.90 -0.02 -0.46
N LEU A 34 14.15 1.09 -0.33
CA LEU A 34 12.94 1.13 0.48
C LEU A 34 11.94 2.09 -0.12
N MET A 35 10.66 1.74 -0.04
CA MET A 35 9.59 2.63 -0.44
C MET A 35 8.38 2.40 0.46
N MET A 36 7.81 3.49 0.97
CA MET A 36 6.54 3.45 1.69
C MET A 36 5.44 3.97 0.78
N VAL A 37 4.34 3.24 0.72
CA VAL A 37 3.19 3.64 -0.09
C VAL A 37 1.94 3.61 0.78
N LYS A 38 1.17 4.69 0.72
CA LYS A 38 -0.14 4.75 1.37
C LYS A 38 -1.20 4.44 0.31
N VAL A 39 -2.08 3.49 0.59
CA VAL A 39 -3.11 3.05 -0.35
C VAL A 39 -4.48 3.22 0.29
N LYS A 40 -5.40 3.78 -0.45
CA LYS A 40 -6.78 3.99 0.00
C LYS A 40 -7.74 3.26 -0.94
N PHE A 41 -8.63 2.46 -0.35
CA PHE A 41 -9.63 1.68 -1.08
C PHE A 41 -11.02 2.23 -0.81
N GLU A 42 -11.83 2.38 -1.84
CA GLU A 42 -13.27 2.57 -1.66
C GLU A 42 -13.87 1.24 -1.20
N THR A 43 -14.96 1.30 -0.44
CA THR A 43 -15.65 0.10 0.02
C THR A 43 -16.02 -0.79 -1.18
N GLY A 44 -15.64 -2.06 -1.10
CA GLY A 44 -15.90 -3.03 -2.17
C GLY A 44 -14.87 -3.05 -3.28
N ALA A 45 -13.90 -2.13 -3.29
CA ALA A 45 -12.85 -2.14 -4.30
C ALA A 45 -11.95 -3.37 -4.14
N ILE A 46 -11.51 -3.92 -5.25
CA ILE A 46 -10.71 -5.15 -5.27
C ILE A 46 -9.35 -4.84 -5.87
N GLY A 47 -8.28 -5.10 -5.09
CA GLY A 47 -6.92 -5.02 -5.60
C GLY A 47 -6.60 -6.30 -6.36
N THR A 48 -6.27 -6.18 -7.63
CA THR A 48 -5.94 -7.35 -8.46
C THR A 48 -4.64 -7.99 -7.98
N PRO A 49 -4.63 -9.31 -7.72
CA PRO A 49 -3.40 -10.01 -7.35
C PRO A 49 -2.33 -9.87 -8.42
N HIS A 50 -1.11 -9.63 -8.01
CA HIS A 50 0.02 -9.59 -8.93
C HIS A 50 1.30 -9.95 -8.19
N THR A 51 2.30 -10.35 -8.95
CA THR A 51 3.59 -10.76 -8.40
C THR A 51 4.50 -9.54 -8.25
N HIS A 52 5.11 -9.40 -7.09
CA HIS A 52 6.10 -8.36 -6.84
C HIS A 52 7.51 -8.94 -6.85
N PRO A 53 8.48 -8.23 -7.42
CA PRO A 53 9.87 -8.71 -7.41
C PRO A 53 10.57 -8.48 -6.07
N HIS A 54 9.90 -7.92 -5.09
CA HIS A 54 10.50 -7.60 -3.79
C HIS A 54 9.54 -7.93 -2.65
N THR A 55 10.13 -8.03 -1.47
CA THR A 55 9.39 -8.31 -0.23
C THR A 55 8.60 -7.08 0.20
N GLN A 56 7.41 -7.31 0.72
CA GLN A 56 6.52 -6.25 1.16
C GLN A 56 5.87 -6.59 2.48
N THR A 57 5.64 -5.59 3.30
CA THR A 57 4.78 -5.73 4.49
C THR A 57 3.75 -4.61 4.48
N THR A 58 2.54 -4.92 4.92
CA THR A 58 1.41 -4.00 4.90
C THR A 58 0.84 -3.86 6.29
N TYR A 59 0.58 -2.62 6.70
CA TYR A 59 -0.10 -2.29 7.95
C TYR A 59 -1.47 -1.73 7.64
N VAL A 60 -2.49 -2.26 8.33
CA VAL A 60 -3.87 -1.77 8.18
C VAL A 60 -4.08 -0.61 9.14
N ALA A 61 -4.20 0.60 8.62
CA ALA A 61 -4.41 1.80 9.42
C ALA A 61 -5.90 2.03 9.73
N SER A 62 -6.78 1.69 8.77
CA SER A 62 -8.23 1.85 8.96
C SER A 62 -8.97 0.91 8.02
N GLY A 63 -10.24 0.65 8.32
CA GLY A 63 -11.07 -0.22 7.49
C GLY A 63 -10.84 -1.70 7.76
N VAL A 64 -11.65 -2.53 7.10
CA VAL A 64 -11.59 -3.99 7.22
C VAL A 64 -11.37 -4.54 5.81
N PHE A 65 -10.40 -5.44 5.68
CA PHE A 65 -10.03 -5.99 4.37
C PHE A 65 -10.04 -7.51 4.40
N GLU A 66 -10.47 -8.08 3.27
CA GLU A 66 -10.23 -9.50 2.99
C GLU A 66 -8.92 -9.57 2.21
N PHE A 67 -7.92 -10.21 2.79
CA PHE A 67 -6.57 -10.23 2.24
C PHE A 67 -6.14 -11.65 1.92
N THR A 68 -5.65 -11.86 0.70
CA THR A 68 -5.17 -13.15 0.23
C THR A 68 -3.67 -13.08 -0.07
N THR A 69 -2.90 -13.97 0.54
CA THR A 69 -1.47 -14.13 0.26
C THR A 69 -1.07 -15.57 0.51
N ASP A 70 -0.18 -16.12 -0.33
CA ASP A 70 0.27 -17.51 -0.25
C ASP A 70 -0.90 -18.52 -0.21
N GLY A 71 -1.97 -18.23 -0.96
CA GLY A 71 -3.14 -19.10 -1.03
C GLY A 71 -4.03 -19.07 0.21
N GLU A 72 -3.74 -18.20 1.17
CA GLU A 72 -4.51 -18.09 2.40
C GLU A 72 -5.25 -16.77 2.43
N THR A 73 -6.54 -16.80 2.77
CA THR A 73 -7.39 -15.61 2.85
C THR A 73 -7.83 -15.39 4.28
N LYS A 74 -7.62 -14.18 4.79
CA LYS A 74 -8.04 -13.80 6.14
C LYS A 74 -8.60 -12.39 6.14
N ILE A 75 -9.43 -12.10 7.15
CA ILE A 75 -9.94 -10.76 7.40
C ILE A 75 -8.93 -10.04 8.29
N VAL A 76 -8.51 -8.86 7.87
CA VAL A 76 -7.59 -8.02 8.63
C VAL A 76 -8.26 -6.70 8.99
N ARG A 77 -7.94 -6.18 10.17
CA ARG A 77 -8.55 -5.01 10.79
C ARG A 77 -7.49 -4.00 11.19
N PRO A 78 -7.88 -2.76 11.55
CA PRO A 78 -6.90 -1.78 12.00
C PRO A 78 -5.97 -2.32 13.08
N GLY A 79 -4.68 -2.13 12.88
CA GLY A 79 -3.64 -2.65 13.77
C GLY A 79 -3.01 -3.95 13.29
N ASP A 80 -3.63 -4.63 12.33
CA ASP A 80 -3.11 -5.88 11.80
C ASP A 80 -2.07 -5.63 10.72
N GLY A 81 -1.20 -6.61 10.51
CA GLY A 81 -0.16 -6.56 9.49
C GLY A 81 -0.17 -7.80 8.61
N VAL A 82 0.31 -7.64 7.37
CA VAL A 82 0.44 -8.76 6.43
C VAL A 82 1.84 -8.72 5.83
N TYR A 83 2.55 -9.83 5.91
CA TYR A 83 3.86 -9.98 5.32
C TYR A 83 3.73 -10.78 4.02
N MET A 84 4.26 -10.23 2.95
CA MET A 84 4.24 -10.86 1.62
C MET A 84 5.67 -11.03 1.11
N LYS A 85 6.03 -12.25 0.83
CA LYS A 85 7.36 -12.56 0.31
C LYS A 85 7.43 -12.31 -1.20
#